data_988a488d382ba84db8c5a56a0b39eb6e
#
_entry.id   988a488d382ba84db8c5a56a0b39eb6e
#
_cell.length_a   1.000
_cell.length_b   1.000
_cell.length_c   1.000
_cell.angle_alpha   90.00
_cell.angle_beta   90.00
_cell.angle_gamma   90.00
#
_symmetry.space_group_name_H-M   'P 1'
#
loop_
_entity.id
_entity.type
_entity.pdbx_description
1 polymer ?
#
loop_
_entity_poly.entity_id
_entity_poly.type
_entity_poly.pdbx_seq_one_letter_code
_entity_poly.pdbx_strand_id
1 'polypeptide(L)'
;NIQFDNDKTSKVLGHLQVFGTPTVAPYWLMPFDTISTNSWIYPGLTNIYRVHTSGASTTHTDLTRENVVLTGTIDPTASTAVVGVGTAFSTELIVGDSILVSGETRVVASITDNTNLAVTVAFSDVANDTSPERVPGNYSATAAGGWNGGVLGGIAILNNGVDAPQFMGTANDAKMAALTNWDRTKTCAVMRPFKRFLVALDTTESATRYPFRVRWSHPAEGGTVPVSWNDADATKDTGYVDLSQSSGFVIDCLPLGDINVVYKEDSIWSMAFEGG
;
A
#
# COMPACT_ATOMS: atom_id res chain seq x y z
N ASN A 1 22.32 -29.64 -0.95
CA ASN A 1 21.06 -29.66 -0.17
C ASN A 1 21.13 -30.82 0.84
N ILE A 2 21.31 -30.50 2.11
CA ILE A 2 21.41 -31.43 3.22
C ILE A 2 20.36 -31.00 4.27
N GLN A 3 19.57 -31.96 4.74
CA GLN A 3 18.64 -31.78 5.84
C GLN A 3 19.17 -32.51 7.07
N PHE A 4 19.07 -31.88 8.23
CA PHE A 4 19.38 -32.50 9.52
C PHE A 4 18.04 -32.85 10.23
N ASP A 5 17.86 -34.10 10.51
CA ASP A 5 16.67 -34.60 11.23
C ASP A 5 17.08 -35.73 12.16
N ASN A 6 16.78 -35.61 13.45
CA ASN A 6 17.07 -36.59 14.49
C ASN A 6 18.53 -37.12 14.47
N ASP A 7 19.50 -36.20 14.47
CA ASP A 7 20.93 -36.49 14.44
C ASP A 7 21.41 -37.21 13.14
N LYS A 8 20.58 -37.27 12.15
CA LYS A 8 20.94 -37.83 10.84
C LYS A 8 20.98 -36.76 9.76
N THR A 9 21.97 -36.85 8.90
CA THR A 9 22.03 -36.04 7.68
C THR A 9 21.37 -36.80 6.55
N SER A 10 20.42 -36.19 5.87
CA SER A 10 19.83 -36.76 4.65
C SER A 10 19.94 -35.77 3.50
N LYS A 11 20.06 -36.29 2.27
CA LYS A 11 20.03 -35.48 1.08
C LYS A 11 18.59 -35.07 0.78
N VAL A 12 18.34 -33.77 0.64
CA VAL A 12 17.06 -33.29 0.14
C VAL A 12 16.91 -33.70 -1.33
N LEU A 13 15.92 -34.52 -1.61
CA LEU A 13 15.64 -35.08 -2.95
C LEU A 13 14.91 -34.04 -3.83
N GLY A 14 15.66 -33.06 -4.35
CA GLY A 14 15.17 -32.12 -5.35
C GLY A 14 14.16 -31.08 -4.81
N HIS A 15 13.76 -30.18 -5.71
CA HIS A 15 12.68 -29.23 -5.48
C HIS A 15 11.58 -29.49 -6.50
N LEU A 16 10.33 -29.52 -6.07
CA LEU A 16 9.17 -29.55 -6.94
C LEU A 16 8.60 -28.13 -7.01
N GLN A 17 8.36 -27.66 -8.23
CA GLN A 17 7.68 -26.39 -8.44
C GLN A 17 6.20 -26.54 -8.03
N VAL A 18 5.78 -25.76 -7.03
CA VAL A 18 4.41 -25.85 -6.50
C VAL A 18 3.45 -24.90 -7.24
N PHE A 19 3.91 -23.70 -7.55
CA PHE A 19 3.07 -22.60 -8.06
C PHE A 19 3.28 -22.29 -9.56
N GLY A 20 3.95 -23.14 -10.31
CA GLY A 20 4.23 -22.86 -11.71
C GLY A 20 5.17 -21.67 -11.93
N THR A 21 5.18 -21.12 -13.16
CA THR A 21 6.00 -19.97 -13.50
C THR A 21 5.27 -18.68 -13.10
N PRO A 22 5.89 -17.78 -12.29
CA PRO A 22 5.31 -16.50 -11.97
C PRO A 22 5.11 -15.63 -13.21
N THR A 23 4.03 -14.84 -13.25
CA THR A 23 3.74 -13.91 -14.36
C THR A 23 4.75 -12.77 -14.45
N VAL A 24 5.27 -12.34 -13.29
CA VAL A 24 6.35 -11.35 -13.15
C VAL A 24 7.41 -11.89 -12.21
N ALA A 25 8.65 -11.39 -12.30
CA ALA A 25 9.68 -11.72 -11.33
C ALA A 25 9.24 -11.31 -9.93
N PRO A 26 9.12 -12.25 -8.96
CA PRO A 26 8.69 -11.92 -7.60
C PRO A 26 9.84 -11.27 -6.82
N TYR A 27 9.59 -10.11 -6.23
CA TYR A 27 10.55 -9.41 -5.37
C TYR A 27 10.24 -9.58 -3.88
N TRP A 28 9.06 -10.07 -3.57
CA TRP A 28 8.63 -10.42 -2.23
C TRP A 28 7.55 -11.48 -2.29
N LEU A 29 7.30 -12.15 -1.17
CA LEU A 29 6.30 -13.22 -1.08
C LEU A 29 5.63 -13.17 0.28
N MET A 30 4.30 -13.06 0.29
CA MET A 30 3.49 -13.04 1.51
C MET A 30 2.47 -14.17 1.48
N PRO A 31 2.42 -15.04 2.50
CA PRO A 31 1.32 -15.99 2.63
C PRO A 31 0.02 -15.22 2.88
N PHE A 32 -1.02 -15.60 2.16
CA PHE A 32 -2.36 -15.03 2.30
C PHE A 32 -3.39 -16.15 2.13
N ASP A 33 -3.62 -16.87 3.22
CA ASP A 33 -4.55 -17.97 3.23
C ASP A 33 -5.98 -17.46 3.44
N THR A 34 -6.88 -17.93 2.58
CA THR A 34 -8.32 -17.79 2.77
C THR A 34 -8.88 -19.12 3.27
N ILE A 35 -10.11 -19.12 3.76
CA ILE A 35 -10.76 -20.28 4.39
C ILE A 35 -10.71 -21.56 3.51
N SER A 36 -10.51 -21.43 2.22
CA SER A 36 -10.58 -22.55 1.26
C SER A 36 -9.37 -22.74 0.36
N THR A 37 -8.37 -21.86 0.38
CA THR A 37 -7.23 -21.96 -0.54
C THR A 37 -5.92 -21.45 0.09
N ASN A 38 -4.88 -22.26 0.01
CA ASN A 38 -3.53 -21.79 0.27
C ASN A 38 -3.12 -20.84 -0.86
N SER A 39 -2.85 -19.61 -0.53
CA SER A 39 -2.47 -18.60 -1.51
C SER A 39 -1.32 -17.73 -1.04
N TRP A 40 -0.65 -17.12 -2.00
CA TRP A 40 0.46 -16.22 -1.78
C TRP A 40 0.29 -14.99 -2.64
N ILE A 41 0.60 -13.84 -2.09
CA ILE A 41 0.70 -12.59 -2.85
C ILE A 41 2.17 -12.35 -3.16
N TYR A 42 2.47 -12.05 -4.43
CA TYR A 42 3.81 -11.73 -4.88
C TYR A 42 3.79 -10.48 -5.76
N PRO A 43 4.48 -9.43 -5.34
CA PRO A 43 4.69 -8.25 -6.16
C PRO A 43 5.91 -8.39 -7.06
N GLY A 44 5.78 -7.86 -8.29
CA GLY A 44 6.88 -7.48 -9.15
C GLY A 44 7.33 -6.05 -8.88
N LEU A 45 7.99 -5.39 -9.84
CA LEU A 45 8.34 -3.98 -9.72
C LEU A 45 7.14 -3.05 -10.03
N THR A 46 6.26 -3.47 -10.92
CA THR A 46 5.16 -2.67 -11.46
C THR A 46 3.77 -3.23 -11.18
N ASN A 47 3.68 -4.50 -10.85
CA ASN A 47 2.41 -5.23 -10.73
C ASN A 47 2.41 -6.13 -9.49
N ILE A 48 1.23 -6.48 -9.00
CA ILE A 48 1.04 -7.39 -7.87
C ILE A 48 0.15 -8.54 -8.33
N TYR A 49 0.53 -9.76 -7.97
CA TYR A 49 -0.21 -10.97 -8.29
C TYR A 49 -0.51 -11.79 -7.03
N ARG A 50 -1.61 -12.52 -7.07
CA ARG A 50 -1.91 -13.61 -6.16
C ARG A 50 -1.76 -14.92 -6.90
N VAL A 51 -1.09 -15.88 -6.29
CA VAL A 51 -1.07 -17.25 -6.74
C VAL A 51 -1.82 -18.13 -5.75
N HIS A 52 -2.66 -19.02 -6.26
CA HIS A 52 -3.33 -20.03 -5.46
C HIS A 52 -3.40 -21.36 -6.21
N THR A 53 -3.53 -22.45 -5.45
CA THR A 53 -3.72 -23.79 -5.99
C THR A 53 -5.11 -24.29 -5.65
N SER A 54 -5.77 -24.88 -6.64
CA SER A 54 -7.03 -25.60 -6.45
C SER A 54 -6.87 -27.00 -7.09
N GLY A 55 -6.70 -28.01 -6.23
CA GLY A 55 -6.29 -29.34 -6.68
C GLY A 55 -4.92 -29.30 -7.38
N ALA A 56 -4.83 -29.77 -8.61
CA ALA A 56 -3.61 -29.76 -9.42
C ALA A 56 -3.43 -28.46 -10.24
N SER A 57 -4.40 -27.55 -10.20
CA SER A 57 -4.36 -26.30 -10.98
C SER A 57 -3.77 -25.16 -10.17
N THR A 58 -2.90 -24.39 -10.81
CA THR A 58 -2.33 -23.16 -10.28
C THR A 58 -2.85 -21.97 -11.07
N THR A 59 -3.35 -20.96 -10.37
CA THR A 59 -3.87 -19.74 -10.98
C THR A 59 -3.09 -18.52 -10.46
N HIS A 60 -2.70 -17.65 -11.38
CA HIS A 60 -2.08 -16.36 -11.08
C HIS A 60 -3.07 -15.26 -11.44
N THR A 61 -3.60 -14.58 -10.43
CA THR A 61 -4.56 -13.49 -10.58
C THR A 61 -3.87 -12.16 -10.42
N ASP A 62 -4.07 -11.24 -11.36
CA ASP A 62 -3.56 -9.87 -11.27
C ASP A 62 -4.36 -9.06 -10.23
N LEU A 63 -3.68 -8.61 -9.20
CA LEU A 63 -4.22 -7.74 -8.14
C LEU A 63 -3.75 -6.28 -8.28
N THR A 64 -3.08 -5.93 -9.36
CA THR A 64 -2.57 -4.57 -9.57
C THR A 64 -3.73 -3.56 -9.49
N ARG A 65 -3.47 -2.42 -8.89
CA ARG A 65 -4.46 -1.34 -8.72
C ARG A 65 -5.09 -0.92 -10.04
N GLU A 66 -6.36 -0.58 -10.00
CA GLU A 66 -7.15 -0.13 -11.15
C GLU A 66 -7.44 1.37 -11.06
N ASN A 67 -7.97 1.92 -12.15
CA ASN A 67 -8.49 3.27 -12.16
C ASN A 67 -9.63 3.42 -11.14
N VAL A 68 -9.76 4.60 -10.61
CA VAL A 68 -10.78 4.95 -9.61
C VAL A 68 -11.71 5.99 -10.22
N VAL A 69 -12.98 5.65 -10.37
CA VAL A 69 -14.00 6.60 -10.84
C VAL A 69 -14.11 7.74 -9.83
N LEU A 70 -14.03 8.97 -10.34
CA LEU A 70 -14.17 10.19 -9.56
C LEU A 70 -15.65 10.55 -9.39
N THR A 71 -15.97 11.24 -8.32
CA THR A 71 -17.32 11.78 -8.10
C THR A 71 -17.61 12.91 -9.09
N GLY A 72 -18.85 12.96 -9.58
CA GLY A 72 -19.32 14.02 -10.47
C GLY A 72 -18.93 13.85 -11.93
N THR A 73 -18.95 14.94 -12.67
CA THR A 73 -18.66 14.97 -14.10
C THR A 73 -17.65 16.06 -14.44
N ILE A 74 -16.89 15.87 -15.50
CA ILE A 74 -15.95 16.86 -16.02
C ILE A 74 -16.33 17.19 -17.47
N ASP A 75 -16.52 18.47 -17.77
CA ASP A 75 -16.71 19.00 -19.12
C ASP A 75 -15.43 19.74 -19.52
N PRO A 76 -14.46 19.06 -20.14
CA PRO A 76 -13.17 19.66 -20.41
C PRO A 76 -13.31 20.73 -21.51
N THR A 77 -12.51 21.77 -21.36
CA THR A 77 -12.37 22.82 -22.40
C THR A 77 -10.98 22.71 -23.00
N ALA A 78 -10.75 23.38 -24.14
CA ALA A 78 -9.42 23.47 -24.75
C ALA A 78 -8.48 24.39 -23.93
N SER A 79 -8.47 24.21 -22.63
CA SER A 79 -7.70 24.96 -21.62
C SER A 79 -7.10 23.98 -20.60
N THR A 80 -6.05 24.41 -19.93
CA THR A 80 -5.50 23.69 -18.77
C THR A 80 -6.36 23.83 -17.53
N ALA A 81 -7.27 24.80 -17.46
CA ALA A 81 -8.25 24.92 -16.40
C ALA A 81 -9.39 23.90 -16.61
N VAL A 82 -9.69 23.13 -15.57
CA VAL A 82 -10.72 22.10 -15.57
C VAL A 82 -11.75 22.43 -14.52
N VAL A 83 -13.01 22.42 -14.95
CA VAL A 83 -14.17 22.65 -14.07
C VAL A 83 -15.01 21.38 -14.01
N GLY A 84 -15.30 20.92 -12.80
CA GLY A 84 -16.17 19.79 -12.55
C GLY A 84 -17.53 20.20 -12.01
N VAL A 85 -18.52 19.32 -12.17
CA VAL A 85 -19.87 19.47 -11.65
C VAL A 85 -20.16 18.37 -10.64
N GLY A 86 -20.38 18.75 -9.40
CA GLY A 86 -20.60 17.80 -8.30
C GLY A 86 -19.36 16.97 -7.94
N THR A 87 -18.19 17.41 -8.33
CA THR A 87 -16.90 16.73 -8.10
C THR A 87 -16.38 16.97 -6.68
N ALA A 88 -15.41 16.16 -6.27
CA ALA A 88 -14.78 16.21 -4.95
C ALA A 88 -13.24 16.25 -5.07
N PHE A 89 -12.71 17.08 -5.97
CA PHE A 89 -11.29 17.10 -6.34
C PHE A 89 -10.34 17.21 -5.15
N SER A 90 -10.64 18.07 -4.17
CA SER A 90 -9.76 18.29 -3.00
C SER A 90 -9.62 17.05 -2.10
N THR A 91 -10.55 16.09 -2.17
CA THR A 91 -10.53 14.88 -1.34
C THR A 91 -10.14 13.64 -2.13
N GLU A 92 -10.40 13.63 -3.45
CA GLU A 92 -10.15 12.47 -4.31
C GLU A 92 -8.80 12.51 -5.03
N LEU A 93 -8.27 13.73 -5.26
CA LEU A 93 -7.04 13.97 -6.02
C LEU A 93 -5.96 14.64 -5.18
N ILE A 94 -4.72 14.45 -5.61
CA ILE A 94 -3.57 15.23 -5.18
C ILE A 94 -2.83 15.77 -6.41
N VAL A 95 -2.06 16.83 -6.24
CA VAL A 95 -1.18 17.35 -7.31
C VAL A 95 -0.21 16.24 -7.74
N GLY A 96 -0.10 16.03 -9.05
CA GLY A 96 0.68 14.96 -9.65
C GLY A 96 -0.13 13.70 -9.98
N ASP A 97 -1.36 13.53 -9.50
CA ASP A 97 -2.25 12.46 -9.97
C ASP A 97 -2.50 12.59 -11.48
N SER A 98 -2.71 11.47 -12.14
CA SER A 98 -3.22 11.42 -13.51
C SER A 98 -4.72 11.23 -13.50
N ILE A 99 -5.43 12.00 -14.31
CA ILE A 99 -6.86 11.86 -14.54
C ILE A 99 -7.14 11.48 -15.99
N LEU A 100 -8.06 10.55 -16.19
CA LEU A 100 -8.60 10.15 -17.49
C LEU A 100 -9.96 10.82 -17.67
N VAL A 101 -10.08 11.63 -18.70
CA VAL A 101 -11.30 12.36 -19.06
C VAL A 101 -11.50 12.23 -20.55
N SER A 102 -12.66 11.76 -21.00
CA SER A 102 -13.01 11.56 -22.42
C SER A 102 -11.94 10.81 -23.22
N GLY A 103 -11.30 9.80 -22.59
CA GLY A 103 -10.26 8.98 -23.23
C GLY A 103 -8.86 9.59 -23.22
N GLU A 104 -8.67 10.80 -22.69
CA GLU A 104 -7.36 11.43 -22.59
C GLU A 104 -6.84 11.51 -21.15
N THR A 105 -5.60 11.09 -20.94
CA THR A 105 -4.94 11.18 -19.62
C THR A 105 -4.15 12.47 -19.50
N ARG A 106 -4.35 13.19 -18.38
CA ARG A 106 -3.63 14.42 -18.05
C ARG A 106 -3.20 14.41 -16.59
N VAL A 107 -2.08 15.08 -16.30
CA VAL A 107 -1.54 15.20 -14.94
C VAL A 107 -2.11 16.46 -14.28
N VAL A 108 -2.56 16.32 -13.04
CA VAL A 108 -3.07 17.41 -12.21
C VAL A 108 -1.90 18.32 -11.81
N ALA A 109 -1.93 19.57 -12.22
CA ALA A 109 -0.92 20.57 -11.90
C ALA A 109 -1.23 21.34 -10.61
N SER A 110 -2.50 21.62 -10.35
CA SER A 110 -2.97 22.25 -9.11
C SER A 110 -4.44 21.95 -8.85
N ILE A 111 -4.85 22.02 -7.60
CA ILE A 111 -6.24 21.86 -7.16
C ILE A 111 -6.60 23.12 -6.37
N THR A 112 -7.64 23.84 -6.83
CA THR A 112 -8.10 25.06 -6.19
C THR A 112 -9.17 24.75 -5.14
N ASP A 113 -10.14 23.90 -5.50
CA ASP A 113 -11.25 23.48 -4.64
C ASP A 113 -11.85 22.15 -5.15
N ASN A 114 -13.02 21.76 -4.66
CA ASN A 114 -13.68 20.52 -5.07
C ASN A 114 -14.16 20.51 -6.52
N THR A 115 -14.26 21.65 -7.17
CA THR A 115 -14.80 21.77 -8.54
C THR A 115 -13.84 22.37 -9.54
N ASN A 116 -12.69 22.89 -9.08
CA ASN A 116 -11.72 23.59 -9.92
C ASN A 116 -10.32 23.02 -9.73
N LEU A 117 -9.71 22.61 -10.81
CA LEU A 117 -8.30 22.20 -10.86
C LEU A 117 -7.63 22.69 -12.17
N ALA A 118 -6.32 22.55 -12.23
CA ALA A 118 -5.59 22.72 -13.48
C ALA A 118 -4.79 21.45 -13.80
N VAL A 119 -4.65 21.17 -15.10
CA VAL A 119 -3.82 20.10 -15.64
C VAL A 119 -2.58 20.66 -16.33
N THR A 120 -1.54 19.83 -16.49
CA THR A 120 -0.27 20.26 -17.11
C THR A 120 -0.40 20.56 -18.60
N VAL A 121 -1.35 19.91 -19.29
CA VAL A 121 -1.63 20.07 -20.72
C VAL A 121 -3.14 20.04 -20.92
N ALA A 122 -3.67 20.92 -21.76
CA ALA A 122 -5.10 20.97 -22.08
C ALA A 122 -5.60 19.65 -22.69
N PHE A 123 -6.87 19.34 -22.50
CA PHE A 123 -7.55 18.27 -23.23
C PHE A 123 -7.78 18.68 -24.67
N SER A 124 -7.68 17.74 -25.60
CA SER A 124 -8.06 17.96 -27.00
C SER A 124 -9.52 17.56 -27.26
N ASP A 125 -10.00 16.55 -26.60
CA ASP A 125 -11.41 16.21 -26.58
C ASP A 125 -12.11 17.07 -25.51
N VAL A 126 -13.16 17.78 -25.96
CA VAL A 126 -13.97 18.67 -25.12
C VAL A 126 -15.35 18.08 -24.82
N ALA A 127 -15.55 16.78 -25.07
CA ALA A 127 -16.79 16.11 -24.73
C ALA A 127 -16.92 15.95 -23.21
N ASN A 128 -18.13 16.18 -22.70
CA ASN A 128 -18.42 15.98 -21.26
C ASN A 128 -18.23 14.52 -20.87
N ASP A 129 -17.44 14.29 -19.83
CA ASP A 129 -17.23 12.95 -19.24
C ASP A 129 -18.03 12.81 -17.95
N THR A 130 -18.93 11.84 -17.95
CA THR A 130 -19.80 11.53 -16.80
C THR A 130 -19.18 10.48 -15.86
N SER A 131 -18.02 9.98 -16.18
CA SER A 131 -17.31 8.96 -15.38
C SER A 131 -15.79 9.18 -15.45
N PRO A 132 -15.31 10.40 -15.13
CA PRO A 132 -13.88 10.66 -15.13
C PRO A 132 -13.18 9.76 -14.09
N GLU A 133 -11.94 9.38 -14.37
CA GLU A 133 -11.21 8.44 -13.53
C GLU A 133 -9.88 9.02 -13.07
N ARG A 134 -9.47 8.68 -11.86
CA ARG A 134 -8.08 8.80 -11.43
C ARG A 134 -7.32 7.55 -11.86
N VAL A 135 -6.20 7.75 -12.56
CA VAL A 135 -5.34 6.69 -13.09
C VAL A 135 -4.10 6.55 -12.20
N PRO A 136 -4.05 5.58 -11.28
CA PRO A 136 -2.91 5.44 -10.36
C PRO A 136 -1.64 4.92 -11.04
N GLY A 137 -1.74 4.41 -12.27
CA GLY A 137 -0.62 3.83 -13.00
C GLY A 137 -0.07 2.54 -12.38
N ASN A 138 1.06 2.09 -12.89
CA ASN A 138 1.80 0.97 -12.32
C ASN A 138 2.51 1.37 -11.02
N TYR A 139 2.95 0.36 -10.23
CA TYR A 139 3.80 0.63 -9.08
C TYR A 139 5.19 1.08 -9.50
N SER A 140 5.87 1.81 -8.60
CA SER A 140 7.22 2.35 -8.81
C SER A 140 8.24 1.68 -7.89
N ALA A 141 8.03 0.40 -7.55
CA ALA A 141 8.96 -0.34 -6.70
C ALA A 141 10.34 -0.48 -7.35
N THR A 142 11.37 -0.48 -6.52
CA THR A 142 12.76 -0.71 -6.95
C THR A 142 13.25 -2.06 -6.45
N ALA A 143 14.16 -2.68 -7.20
CA ALA A 143 14.75 -3.96 -6.79
C ALA A 143 15.52 -3.86 -5.45
N ALA A 144 16.07 -2.70 -5.14
CA ALA A 144 16.82 -2.46 -3.90
C ALA A 144 15.91 -2.09 -2.72
N GLY A 145 14.75 -1.44 -2.95
CA GLY A 145 13.84 -0.97 -1.90
C GLY A 145 13.00 -2.09 -1.29
N GLY A 146 12.71 -3.10 -2.07
CA GLY A 146 11.94 -4.26 -1.63
C GLY A 146 10.49 -3.93 -1.28
N TRP A 147 9.67 -4.98 -1.26
CA TRP A 147 8.31 -4.93 -0.75
C TRP A 147 8.27 -5.40 0.70
N ASN A 148 7.33 -4.89 1.45
CA ASN A 148 7.04 -5.29 2.82
C ASN A 148 5.54 -5.16 3.09
N GLY A 149 5.12 -5.54 4.30
CA GLY A 149 3.70 -5.51 4.66
C GLY A 149 3.34 -6.64 5.61
N GLY A 150 2.10 -7.11 5.54
CA GLY A 150 1.58 -8.21 6.33
C GLY A 150 0.07 -8.30 6.24
N VAL A 151 -0.53 -9.15 7.07
CA VAL A 151 -1.97 -9.32 7.14
C VAL A 151 -2.51 -8.68 8.41
N LEU A 152 -3.39 -7.70 8.28
CA LEU A 152 -4.09 -7.05 9.39
C LEU A 152 -5.54 -7.52 9.43
N GLY A 153 -5.92 -8.30 10.43
CA GLY A 153 -7.31 -8.71 10.60
C GLY A 153 -7.94 -9.40 9.38
N GLY A 154 -7.15 -10.09 8.55
CA GLY A 154 -7.60 -10.72 7.31
C GLY A 154 -7.43 -9.86 6.05
N ILE A 155 -6.97 -8.61 6.17
CA ILE A 155 -6.69 -7.72 5.06
C ILE A 155 -5.20 -7.76 4.71
N ALA A 156 -4.87 -7.98 3.44
CA ALA A 156 -3.49 -7.89 2.96
C ALA A 156 -3.07 -6.43 2.82
N ILE A 157 -1.94 -6.08 3.44
CA ILE A 157 -1.31 -4.75 3.37
C ILE A 157 0.05 -4.90 2.72
N LEU A 158 0.32 -4.10 1.69
CA LEU A 158 1.59 -4.07 0.98
C LEU A 158 2.14 -2.65 0.91
N ASN A 159 3.45 -2.54 1.02
CA ASN A 159 4.17 -1.28 0.92
C ASN A 159 5.49 -1.48 0.17
N ASN A 160 5.90 -0.51 -0.64
CA ASN A 160 7.16 -0.57 -1.40
C ASN A 160 8.10 0.61 -1.11
N GLY A 161 7.74 1.47 -0.17
CA GLY A 161 8.54 2.63 0.23
C GLY A 161 8.47 3.84 -0.70
N VAL A 162 7.88 3.71 -1.87
CA VAL A 162 7.82 4.76 -2.92
C VAL A 162 6.39 5.20 -3.18
N ASP A 163 5.50 4.25 -3.40
CA ASP A 163 4.06 4.51 -3.52
C ASP A 163 3.41 4.58 -2.12
N ALA A 164 2.23 5.19 -2.03
CA ALA A 164 1.42 5.08 -0.82
C ALA A 164 1.14 3.60 -0.50
N PRO A 165 1.10 3.19 0.77
CA PRO A 165 0.76 1.82 1.14
C PRO A 165 -0.55 1.36 0.53
N GLN A 166 -0.65 0.09 0.20
CA GLN A 166 -1.77 -0.53 -0.50
C GLN A 166 -2.47 -1.56 0.39
N PHE A 167 -3.75 -1.79 0.15
CA PHE A 167 -4.47 -2.89 0.77
C PHE A 167 -5.32 -3.63 -0.26
N MET A 168 -5.57 -4.91 -0.02
CA MET A 168 -6.56 -5.68 -0.76
C MET A 168 -7.87 -5.69 0.03
N GLY A 169 -8.98 -5.37 -0.63
CA GLY A 169 -10.30 -5.45 -0.02
C GLY A 169 -10.68 -6.86 0.45
N THR A 170 -11.86 -7.02 1.01
CA THR A 170 -12.32 -8.28 1.61
C THR A 170 -12.58 -9.41 0.61
N ALA A 171 -12.78 -9.09 -0.67
CA ALA A 171 -12.89 -10.11 -1.72
C ALA A 171 -11.53 -10.72 -2.05
N ASN A 172 -11.46 -12.05 -2.20
CA ASN A 172 -10.20 -12.78 -2.39
C ASN A 172 -9.34 -12.34 -3.58
N ASP A 173 -9.95 -11.81 -4.62
CA ASP A 173 -9.29 -11.33 -5.84
C ASP A 173 -9.59 -9.85 -6.08
N ALA A 174 -9.89 -9.09 -5.01
CA ALA A 174 -10.03 -7.66 -5.10
C ALA A 174 -8.70 -7.02 -5.52
N LYS A 175 -8.77 -6.05 -6.42
CA LYS A 175 -7.61 -5.27 -6.79
C LYS A 175 -7.06 -4.49 -5.59
N MET A 176 -5.76 -4.31 -5.57
CA MET A 176 -5.13 -3.46 -4.57
C MET A 176 -5.57 -2.01 -4.75
N ALA A 177 -5.78 -1.34 -3.64
CA ALA A 177 -6.09 0.08 -3.60
C ALA A 177 -5.16 0.81 -2.63
N ALA A 178 -5.00 2.11 -2.79
CA ALA A 178 -4.28 2.92 -1.81
C ALA A 178 -4.96 2.79 -0.44
N LEU A 179 -4.15 2.63 0.61
CA LEU A 179 -4.65 2.43 1.98
C LEU A 179 -5.55 3.60 2.39
N THR A 180 -6.82 3.27 2.66
CA THR A 180 -7.83 4.27 3.05
C THR A 180 -7.39 5.02 4.31
N ASN A 181 -7.67 6.30 4.37
CA ASN A 181 -7.30 7.22 5.46
C ASN A 181 -5.78 7.43 5.66
N TRP A 182 -4.93 6.78 4.88
CA TRP A 182 -3.54 7.18 4.75
C TRP A 182 -3.44 8.39 3.81
N ASP A 183 -2.72 9.40 4.23
CA ASP A 183 -2.43 10.57 3.38
C ASP A 183 -1.51 10.13 2.22
N ARG A 184 -2.03 10.10 0.99
CA ARG A 184 -1.31 9.62 -0.21
C ARG A 184 -0.08 10.45 -0.57
N THR A 185 0.07 11.64 0.02
CA THR A 185 1.29 12.47 -0.12
C THR A 185 2.44 11.99 0.77
N LYS A 186 2.15 11.03 1.67
CA LYS A 186 3.13 10.43 2.57
C LYS A 186 3.53 9.04 2.10
N THR A 187 4.79 8.70 2.33
CA THR A 187 5.31 7.34 2.16
C THR A 187 5.99 6.87 3.43
N CYS A 188 6.24 5.59 3.54
CA CYS A 188 7.03 5.02 4.61
C CYS A 188 7.94 3.92 4.07
N ALA A 189 9.13 3.77 4.61
CA ALA A 189 10.03 2.69 4.18
C ALA A 189 9.46 1.32 4.53
N VAL A 190 8.82 1.19 5.69
CA VAL A 190 8.23 -0.06 6.17
C VAL A 190 6.83 0.17 6.73
N MET A 191 5.94 -0.78 6.44
CA MET A 191 4.58 -0.87 7.01
C MET A 191 4.39 -2.28 7.56
N ARG A 192 4.07 -2.40 8.87
CA ARG A 192 3.86 -3.70 9.52
C ARG A 192 2.57 -3.70 10.34
N PRO A 193 1.81 -4.79 10.32
CA PRO A 193 0.71 -4.99 11.26
C PRO A 193 1.27 -5.37 12.65
N PHE A 194 0.68 -4.78 13.70
CA PHE A 194 0.90 -5.17 15.08
C PHE A 194 -0.42 -5.15 15.84
N LYS A 195 -0.87 -6.31 16.33
CA LYS A 195 -2.20 -6.49 16.91
C LYS A 195 -3.29 -5.98 15.94
N ARG A 196 -3.98 -4.91 16.30
CA ARG A 196 -5.02 -4.25 15.48
C ARG A 196 -4.54 -2.96 14.80
N PHE A 197 -3.26 -2.64 14.92
CA PHE A 197 -2.66 -1.43 14.39
C PHE A 197 -1.83 -1.71 13.15
N LEU A 198 -1.68 -0.70 12.31
CA LEU A 198 -0.58 -0.63 11.35
C LEU A 198 0.50 0.29 11.92
N VAL A 199 1.74 -0.13 11.79
CA VAL A 199 2.92 0.64 12.20
C VAL A 199 3.71 0.99 10.96
N ALA A 200 3.92 2.29 10.72
CA ALA A 200 4.70 2.85 9.64
C ALA A 200 6.04 3.38 10.19
N LEU A 201 7.13 3.01 9.53
CA LEU A 201 8.49 3.35 9.95
C LEU A 201 9.20 4.16 8.87
N ASP A 202 10.07 5.10 9.29
CA ASP A 202 10.86 5.94 8.39
C ASP A 202 9.95 6.60 7.36
N THR A 203 9.15 7.53 7.83
CA THR A 203 8.13 8.18 7.01
C THR A 203 8.70 9.38 6.26
N THR A 204 8.17 9.60 5.06
CA THR A 204 8.38 10.86 4.32
C THR A 204 7.05 11.61 4.27
N GLU A 205 7.03 12.82 4.80
CA GLU A 205 5.84 13.67 4.93
C GLU A 205 6.15 15.06 4.38
N SER A 206 5.34 15.55 3.44
CA SER A 206 5.58 16.84 2.76
C SER A 206 7.02 16.98 2.22
N ALA A 207 7.52 15.92 1.56
CA ALA A 207 8.87 15.78 1.03
C ALA A 207 10.00 15.79 2.09
N THR A 208 9.70 15.77 3.37
CA THR A 208 10.69 15.66 4.46
C THR A 208 10.71 14.22 5.00
N ARG A 209 11.88 13.59 4.98
CA ARG A 209 12.07 12.24 5.55
C ARG A 209 12.31 12.32 7.06
N TYR A 210 11.64 11.44 7.80
CA TYR A 210 11.76 11.25 9.24
C TYR A 210 12.28 9.83 9.54
N PRO A 211 13.60 9.60 9.43
CA PRO A 211 14.17 8.25 9.47
C PRO A 211 14.16 7.58 10.85
N PHE A 212 13.81 8.32 11.89
CA PHE A 212 13.66 7.81 13.26
C PHE A 212 12.20 7.61 13.67
N ARG A 213 11.25 7.94 12.78
CA ARG A 213 9.82 7.98 13.08
C ARG A 213 9.21 6.60 13.08
N VAL A 214 8.53 6.29 14.17
CA VAL A 214 7.56 5.21 14.31
C VAL A 214 6.19 5.85 14.42
N ARG A 215 5.32 5.65 13.43
CA ARG A 215 3.94 6.16 13.41
C ARG A 215 2.99 4.98 13.47
N TRP A 216 1.89 5.10 14.19
CA TRP A 216 0.86 4.06 14.26
C TRP A 216 -0.53 4.61 13.95
N SER A 217 -1.37 3.73 13.41
CA SER A 217 -2.75 4.02 13.08
C SER A 217 -3.67 3.94 14.29
N HIS A 218 -4.93 4.37 14.15
CA HIS A 218 -6.02 3.90 15.01
C HIS A 218 -6.20 2.38 14.86
N PRO A 219 -6.63 1.64 15.89
CA PRO A 219 -6.87 0.20 15.77
C PRO A 219 -7.98 -0.10 14.76
N ALA A 220 -7.79 -1.13 13.95
CA ALA A 220 -8.76 -1.60 12.97
C ALA A 220 -9.65 -2.71 13.54
N GLU A 221 -10.88 -2.80 13.10
CA GLU A 221 -11.73 -3.97 13.31
C GLU A 221 -11.34 -5.11 12.36
N GLY A 222 -11.70 -6.34 12.71
CA GLY A 222 -11.46 -7.49 11.82
C GLY A 222 -12.10 -7.30 10.45
N GLY A 223 -11.37 -7.57 9.38
CA GLY A 223 -11.83 -7.37 8.00
C GLY A 223 -11.87 -5.91 7.54
N THR A 224 -11.27 -4.97 8.28
CA THR A 224 -11.21 -3.56 7.89
C THR A 224 -9.78 -3.02 7.97
N VAL A 225 -9.57 -1.84 7.40
CA VAL A 225 -8.36 -1.04 7.56
C VAL A 225 -8.57 0.03 8.62
N PRO A 226 -7.50 0.60 9.20
CA PRO A 226 -7.62 1.65 10.22
C PRO A 226 -8.42 2.87 9.72
N VAL A 227 -9.30 3.38 10.59
CA VAL A 227 -10.17 4.52 10.26
C VAL A 227 -9.47 5.87 10.38
N SER A 228 -8.29 5.94 10.96
CA SER A 228 -7.55 7.20 11.12
C SER A 228 -6.05 7.00 11.26
N TRP A 229 -5.30 7.98 10.78
CA TRP A 229 -3.88 8.22 11.00
C TRP A 229 -3.62 9.65 11.53
N ASN A 230 -4.69 10.37 11.89
CA ASN A 230 -4.63 11.75 12.33
C ASN A 230 -4.28 11.84 13.81
N ASP A 231 -3.04 12.15 14.11
CA ASP A 231 -2.50 12.32 15.46
C ASP A 231 -2.95 13.63 16.15
N ALA A 232 -3.58 14.55 15.42
CA ALA A 232 -4.20 15.74 16.01
C ALA A 232 -5.63 15.47 16.56
N ASP A 233 -6.24 14.33 16.24
CA ASP A 233 -7.56 13.94 16.73
C ASP A 233 -7.42 13.18 18.06
N ALA A 234 -7.63 13.86 19.16
CA ALA A 234 -7.54 13.29 20.51
C ALA A 234 -8.57 12.17 20.80
N THR A 235 -9.54 11.93 19.91
CA THR A 235 -10.50 10.83 20.02
C THR A 235 -9.99 9.53 19.38
N LYS A 236 -8.81 9.55 18.81
CA LYS A 236 -8.18 8.43 18.10
C LYS A 236 -6.86 8.02 18.77
N ASP A 237 -6.60 6.73 18.80
CA ASP A 237 -5.37 6.15 19.37
C ASP A 237 -4.22 6.19 18.35
N THR A 238 -4.15 7.22 17.53
CA THR A 238 -3.08 7.42 16.55
C THR A 238 -1.95 8.23 17.14
N GLY A 239 -0.76 8.08 16.61
CA GLY A 239 0.36 8.90 17.04
C GLY A 239 1.66 8.58 16.33
N TYR A 240 2.71 9.23 16.76
CA TYR A 240 4.07 8.92 16.34
C TYR A 240 5.08 9.25 17.45
N VAL A 241 6.25 8.65 17.33
CA VAL A 241 7.42 8.97 18.14
C VAL A 241 8.66 8.95 17.27
N ASP A 242 9.56 9.90 17.48
CA ASP A 242 10.86 9.93 16.82
C ASP A 242 11.93 9.36 17.79
N LEU A 243 12.44 8.17 17.49
CA LEU A 243 13.44 7.46 18.30
C LEU A 243 14.84 8.03 18.07
N SER A 244 15.01 9.32 18.37
CA SER A 244 16.25 10.08 18.16
C SER A 244 17.26 9.95 19.31
N GLN A 245 16.93 9.22 20.38
CA GLN A 245 17.80 9.03 21.54
C GLN A 245 19.01 8.11 21.27
N SER A 246 18.94 7.30 20.23
CA SER A 246 20.07 6.52 19.69
C SER A 246 20.31 6.89 18.24
N SER A 247 21.55 6.71 17.79
CA SER A 247 21.92 6.83 16.38
C SER A 247 21.31 5.69 15.54
N GLY A 248 21.50 5.75 14.23
CA GLY A 248 20.98 4.76 13.29
C GLY A 248 19.49 4.95 12.95
N PHE A 249 19.12 4.65 11.73
CA PHE A 249 17.75 4.77 11.24
C PHE A 249 16.90 3.58 11.71
N VAL A 250 15.58 3.76 11.68
CA VAL A 250 14.64 2.66 11.93
C VAL A 250 14.62 1.77 10.67
N ILE A 251 14.81 0.46 10.86
CA ILE A 251 14.94 -0.50 9.75
C ILE A 251 13.68 -1.33 9.56
N ASP A 252 13.13 -1.88 10.65
CA ASP A 252 11.93 -2.74 10.58
C ASP A 252 11.31 -2.87 11.97
N CYS A 253 10.13 -3.46 12.05
CA CYS A 253 9.55 -3.91 13.31
C CYS A 253 8.80 -5.23 13.13
N LEU A 254 8.84 -6.07 14.15
CA LEU A 254 8.15 -7.35 14.15
C LEU A 254 7.54 -7.65 15.52
N PRO A 255 6.35 -8.25 15.57
CA PRO A 255 5.74 -8.65 16.83
C PRO A 255 6.52 -9.79 17.49
N LEU A 256 6.72 -9.67 18.81
CA LEU A 256 7.26 -10.71 19.65
C LEU A 256 6.34 -10.85 20.88
N GLY A 257 5.43 -11.81 20.83
CA GLY A 257 4.37 -11.92 21.84
C GLY A 257 3.52 -10.66 21.90
N ASP A 258 3.46 -10.01 23.06
CA ASP A 258 2.63 -8.83 23.28
C ASP A 258 3.28 -7.49 22.94
N ILE A 259 4.56 -7.51 22.63
CA ILE A 259 5.30 -6.32 22.22
C ILE A 259 5.61 -6.31 20.73
N ASN A 260 5.81 -5.14 20.16
CA ASN A 260 6.41 -4.95 18.85
C ASN A 260 7.87 -4.54 19.03
N VAL A 261 8.78 -5.30 18.46
CA VAL A 261 10.21 -5.03 18.52
C VAL A 261 10.58 -4.15 17.32
N VAL A 262 11.07 -2.95 17.58
CA VAL A 262 11.51 -1.99 16.57
C VAL A 262 13.03 -2.08 16.44
N TYR A 263 13.51 -2.38 15.26
CA TYR A 263 14.93 -2.50 14.94
C TYR A 263 15.44 -1.20 14.33
N LYS A 264 16.54 -0.71 14.86
CA LYS A 264 17.35 0.35 14.27
C LYS A 264 18.70 -0.23 13.81
N GLU A 265 19.47 0.54 13.07
CA GLU A 265 20.80 0.11 12.59
C GLU A 265 21.72 -0.31 13.75
N ASP A 266 21.61 0.32 14.91
CA ASP A 266 22.53 0.13 16.04
C ASP A 266 21.83 -0.05 17.40
N SER A 267 20.51 -0.19 17.43
CA SER A 267 19.75 -0.37 18.67
C SER A 267 18.42 -1.09 18.44
N ILE A 268 17.85 -1.62 19.51
CA ILE A 268 16.56 -2.32 19.52
C ILE A 268 15.66 -1.64 20.55
N TRP A 269 14.41 -1.41 20.17
CA TRP A 269 13.39 -0.78 21.01
C TRP A 269 12.17 -1.68 21.13
N SER A 270 11.45 -1.56 22.22
CA SER A 270 10.15 -2.24 22.40
C SER A 270 9.01 -1.23 22.37
N MET A 271 7.95 -1.58 21.66
CA MET A 271 6.69 -0.85 21.63
C MET A 271 5.62 -1.75 22.21
N ALA A 272 5.00 -1.35 23.31
CA ALA A 272 3.89 -2.05 23.94
C ALA A 272 2.60 -1.22 23.75
N PHE A 273 1.47 -1.91 23.62
CA PHE A 273 0.15 -1.30 23.73
C PHE A 273 -0.33 -1.47 25.18
N GLU A 274 -0.48 -0.37 25.89
CA GLU A 274 -0.88 -0.40 27.31
C GLU A 274 -2.38 -0.19 27.53
N GLY A 275 -3.19 -0.14 26.44
CA GLY A 275 -4.63 0.05 26.50
C GLY A 275 -5.03 1.43 27.07
N GLY A 276 -5.98 2.10 26.44
CA GLY A 276 -6.61 3.33 26.93
C GLY A 276 -7.97 3.04 27.56
#